data_c4a2abad72e15aab8eca2d1a1b3f8a99
#
_entry.id   c4a2abad72e15aab8eca2d1a1b3f8a99
#
_cell.length_a   1.000
_cell.length_b   1.000
_cell.length_c   1.000
_cell.angle_alpha   90.00
_cell.angle_beta   90.00
_cell.angle_gamma   90.00
#
_symmetry.space_group_name_H-M   'P 1'
#
loop_
_entity.id
_entity.type
_entity.pdbx_description
1 polymer ?
#
loop_
_entity_poly.entity_id
_entity_poly.type
_entity_poly.pdbx_seq_one_letter_code
_entity_poly.pdbx_strand_id
1 'polypeptide(L)'
;MSFKSIRLPLALAALVPLMAASTRAPLDLQPESKLTISGTSTVRAFQCQATSFDAKVESSGSSAVAAVLAGEKAVSSVVVTVPTEKLDCRNGTMNEHMRKALKVAQFPTVVFKVNGYELAKATDGVAVTLNGTLTLGGVEKPITVNALAKAGENGTLLVSGTQEVRMTEFGLKPPTLMLGTMKVDERIKVGFDVILKD
;
A
#
# COMPACT_ATOMS: atom_id res chain seq x y z
N MET A 1 -8.27 7.11 85.30
CA MET A 1 -7.33 7.25 84.20
C MET A 1 -7.95 6.55 83.00
N SER A 2 -8.46 7.31 82.00
CA SER A 2 -9.23 6.78 80.86
C SER A 2 -8.36 6.89 79.60
N PHE A 3 -7.94 5.76 79.04
CA PHE A 3 -7.23 5.72 77.79
C PHE A 3 -8.18 5.85 76.60
N LYS A 4 -8.14 6.95 75.87
CA LYS A 4 -8.82 7.16 74.59
C LYS A 4 -8.02 6.49 73.48
N SER A 5 -8.58 5.44 72.90
CA SER A 5 -8.04 4.78 71.69
C SER A 5 -8.31 5.64 70.46
N ILE A 6 -7.22 6.17 69.86
CA ILE A 6 -7.27 6.87 68.56
C ILE A 6 -7.28 5.81 67.45
N ARG A 7 -8.37 5.69 66.71
CA ARG A 7 -8.47 4.86 65.51
C ARG A 7 -8.02 5.69 64.31
N LEU A 8 -6.90 5.32 63.72
CA LEU A 8 -6.36 5.89 62.50
C LEU A 8 -7.10 5.26 61.29
N PRO A 9 -7.71 6.02 60.35
CA PRO A 9 -8.33 5.45 59.19
C PRO A 9 -7.28 5.05 58.16
N LEU A 10 -7.27 3.79 57.80
CA LEU A 10 -6.45 3.21 56.72
C LEU A 10 -7.03 3.69 55.38
N ALA A 11 -6.41 4.71 54.77
CA ALA A 11 -6.75 5.15 53.42
C ALA A 11 -6.25 4.14 52.41
N LEU A 12 -7.16 3.35 51.83
CA LEU A 12 -6.90 2.44 50.74
C LEU A 12 -6.73 3.25 49.45
N ALA A 13 -5.50 3.52 49.04
CA ALA A 13 -5.21 4.17 47.77
C ALA A 13 -5.47 3.19 46.62
N ALA A 14 -6.57 3.35 45.94
CA ALA A 14 -6.90 2.60 44.72
C ALA A 14 -5.94 3.03 43.59
N LEU A 15 -5.00 2.15 43.25
CA LEU A 15 -4.13 2.29 42.09
C LEU A 15 -4.95 2.05 40.83
N VAL A 16 -5.40 3.11 40.15
CA VAL A 16 -6.08 3.00 38.84
C VAL A 16 -4.97 2.75 37.79
N PRO A 17 -4.98 1.61 37.09
CA PRO A 17 -4.03 1.39 36.01
C PRO A 17 -4.36 2.37 34.89
N LEU A 18 -3.43 3.28 34.57
CA LEU A 18 -3.47 4.14 33.39
C LEU A 18 -3.27 3.24 32.16
N MET A 19 -4.38 2.85 31.52
CA MET A 19 -4.32 2.19 30.23
C MET A 19 -3.81 3.21 29.21
N ALA A 20 -2.55 3.09 28.81
CA ALA A 20 -2.00 3.83 27.69
C ALA A 20 -2.76 3.42 26.42
N ALA A 21 -3.66 4.27 25.96
CA ALA A 21 -4.29 4.13 24.66
C ALA A 21 -3.18 4.27 23.61
N SER A 22 -2.87 3.20 22.88
CA SER A 22 -1.99 3.28 21.71
C SER A 22 -2.65 4.18 20.67
N THR A 23 -2.17 5.40 20.55
CA THR A 23 -2.64 6.34 19.52
C THR A 23 -2.14 5.84 18.17
N ARG A 24 -3.06 5.39 17.32
CA ARG A 24 -2.77 5.15 15.91
C ARG A 24 -2.56 6.50 15.24
N ALA A 25 -1.42 6.68 14.61
CA ALA A 25 -1.14 7.85 13.79
C ALA A 25 -1.08 7.43 12.32
N PRO A 26 -1.73 8.13 11.40
CA PRO A 26 -1.57 7.87 9.98
C PRO A 26 -0.17 8.28 9.52
N LEU A 27 0.38 7.57 8.53
CA LEU A 27 1.49 8.07 7.74
C LEU A 27 0.93 8.72 6.49
N ASP A 28 1.35 9.96 6.25
CA ASP A 28 0.86 10.75 5.13
C ASP A 28 1.56 10.38 3.82
N LEU A 29 0.76 10.03 2.81
CA LEU A 29 1.25 9.82 1.44
C LEU A 29 1.71 11.15 0.85
N GLN A 30 2.97 11.21 0.41
CA GLN A 30 3.54 12.41 -0.19
C GLN A 30 3.19 12.50 -1.69
N PRO A 31 2.98 13.71 -2.23
CA PRO A 31 2.53 13.93 -3.61
C PRO A 31 3.54 13.48 -4.68
N GLU A 32 4.82 13.34 -4.33
CA GLU A 32 5.88 12.84 -5.20
C GLU A 32 5.81 11.33 -5.42
N SER A 33 4.93 10.63 -4.71
CA SER A 33 4.72 9.19 -4.86
C SER A 33 4.27 8.84 -6.28
N LYS A 34 4.77 7.73 -6.80
CA LYS A 34 4.53 7.30 -8.18
C LYS A 34 4.02 5.87 -8.23
N LEU A 35 3.09 5.63 -9.14
CA LEU A 35 2.63 4.29 -9.48
C LEU A 35 2.55 4.19 -11.01
N THR A 36 3.27 3.22 -11.57
CA THR A 36 3.40 3.00 -13.00
C THR A 36 2.92 1.61 -13.38
N ILE A 37 2.33 1.49 -14.56
CA ILE A 37 1.93 0.21 -15.14
C ILE A 37 2.64 0.11 -16.49
N SER A 38 3.42 -0.94 -16.67
CA SER A 38 4.12 -1.21 -17.92
C SER A 38 3.79 -2.61 -18.45
N GLY A 39 3.82 -2.75 -19.74
CA GLY A 39 3.58 -4.00 -20.43
C GLY A 39 4.09 -3.97 -21.86
N THR A 40 3.91 -5.06 -22.55
CA THR A 40 4.28 -5.22 -23.96
C THR A 40 3.07 -5.60 -24.79
N SER A 41 3.15 -5.29 -26.06
CA SER A 41 2.25 -5.81 -27.08
C SER A 41 3.09 -6.44 -28.21
N THR A 42 2.43 -7.08 -29.16
CA THR A 42 3.11 -7.60 -30.35
C THR A 42 3.83 -6.54 -31.18
N VAL A 43 3.53 -5.25 -30.96
CA VAL A 43 4.10 -4.13 -31.73
C VAL A 43 5.13 -3.35 -30.92
N ARG A 44 4.84 -3.05 -29.64
CA ARG A 44 5.71 -2.22 -28.79
C ARG A 44 5.40 -2.35 -27.31
N ALA A 45 6.36 -1.96 -26.48
CA ALA A 45 6.13 -1.72 -25.05
C ALA A 45 5.28 -0.45 -24.83
N PHE A 46 4.59 -0.41 -23.68
CA PHE A 46 3.83 0.77 -23.23
C PHE A 46 4.05 1.01 -21.75
N GLN A 47 3.83 2.24 -21.34
CA GLN A 47 3.82 2.63 -19.93
C GLN A 47 2.66 3.61 -19.69
N CYS A 48 1.95 3.36 -18.61
CA CYS A 48 0.92 4.24 -18.06
C CYS A 48 1.31 4.61 -16.64
N GLN A 49 0.78 5.71 -16.12
CA GLN A 49 0.97 6.04 -14.70
C GLN A 49 -0.36 6.43 -14.06
N ALA A 50 -0.47 6.24 -12.78
CA ALA A 50 -1.55 6.82 -12.00
C ALA A 50 -1.27 8.32 -11.80
N THR A 51 -2.20 9.18 -12.22
CA THR A 51 -2.11 10.62 -11.98
C THR A 51 -2.47 11.00 -10.55
N SER A 52 -3.21 10.13 -9.85
CA SER A 52 -3.41 10.15 -8.41
C SER A 52 -3.79 8.76 -7.91
N PHE A 53 -3.46 8.47 -6.66
CA PHE A 53 -3.87 7.30 -5.90
C PHE A 53 -3.85 7.64 -4.41
N ASP A 54 -4.45 6.81 -3.58
CA ASP A 54 -4.47 6.95 -2.14
C ASP A 54 -3.77 5.75 -1.48
N ALA A 55 -3.06 6.01 -0.38
CA ALA A 55 -2.48 4.98 0.46
C ALA A 55 -2.76 5.33 1.92
N LYS A 56 -3.74 4.63 2.50
CA LYS A 56 -4.03 4.73 3.94
C LYS A 56 -3.09 3.79 4.67
N VAL A 57 -2.15 4.38 5.41
CA VAL A 57 -1.16 3.66 6.22
C VAL A 57 -1.34 4.10 7.66
N GLU A 58 -1.71 3.16 8.52
CA GLU A 58 -1.84 3.41 9.96
C GLU A 58 -0.64 2.80 10.70
N SER A 59 -0.11 3.55 11.65
CA SER A 59 0.97 3.09 12.51
C SER A 59 0.50 2.77 13.92
N SER A 60 1.31 2.02 14.63
CA SER A 60 1.14 1.72 16.06
C SER A 60 1.83 2.74 16.98
N GLY A 61 2.41 3.81 16.43
CA GLY A 61 3.12 4.85 17.21
C GLY A 61 3.52 6.04 16.35
N SER A 62 4.06 7.08 16.97
CA SER A 62 4.41 8.38 16.37
C SER A 62 5.75 8.44 15.63
N SER A 63 6.49 7.33 15.53
CA SER A 63 7.83 7.27 14.90
C SER A 63 7.93 6.04 13.99
N ALA A 64 6.89 5.82 13.18
CA ALA A 64 6.80 4.63 12.36
C ALA A 64 7.86 4.59 11.26
N VAL A 65 8.22 5.72 10.67
CA VAL A 65 9.28 5.82 9.68
C VAL A 65 10.61 5.33 10.26
N ALA A 66 11.00 5.83 11.45
CA ALA A 66 12.24 5.43 12.09
C ALA A 66 12.24 3.93 12.49
N ALA A 67 11.12 3.43 13.00
CA ALA A 67 10.98 2.03 13.39
C ALA A 67 11.11 1.09 12.18
N VAL A 68 10.42 1.38 11.06
CA VAL A 68 10.53 0.59 9.83
C VAL A 68 11.97 0.59 9.30
N LEU A 69 12.66 1.73 9.32
CA LEU A 69 14.06 1.82 8.91
C LEU A 69 15.01 1.06 9.85
N ALA A 70 14.63 0.89 11.11
CA ALA A 70 15.34 0.02 12.05
C ALA A 70 15.02 -1.48 11.87
N GLY A 71 14.06 -1.82 11.00
CA GLY A 71 13.59 -3.19 10.79
C GLY A 71 12.52 -3.64 11.80
N GLU A 72 11.87 -2.70 12.47
CA GLU A 72 10.83 -2.95 13.47
C GLU A 72 9.43 -2.81 12.87
N LYS A 73 8.52 -3.69 13.24
CA LYS A 73 7.12 -3.65 12.79
C LYS A 73 6.36 -2.54 13.52
N ALA A 74 6.08 -1.45 12.82
CA ALA A 74 5.38 -0.29 13.36
C ALA A 74 4.13 0.11 12.55
N VAL A 75 3.81 -0.61 11.48
CA VAL A 75 2.64 -0.37 10.65
C VAL A 75 1.56 -1.39 10.99
N SER A 76 0.35 -0.93 11.26
CA SER A 76 -0.79 -1.76 11.67
C SER A 76 -1.77 -2.05 10.52
N SER A 77 -1.85 -1.14 9.52
CA SER A 77 -2.75 -1.27 8.38
C SER A 77 -2.17 -0.58 7.15
N VAL A 78 -2.32 -1.19 5.98
CA VAL A 78 -2.01 -0.58 4.68
C VAL A 78 -3.12 -0.92 3.70
N VAL A 79 -3.73 0.12 3.12
CA VAL A 79 -4.70 -0.01 2.02
C VAL A 79 -4.35 0.99 0.94
N VAL A 80 -3.99 0.49 -0.24
CA VAL A 80 -3.73 1.31 -1.43
C VAL A 80 -4.95 1.25 -2.35
N THR A 81 -5.47 2.41 -2.75
CA THR A 81 -6.62 2.53 -3.64
C THR A 81 -6.24 3.36 -4.86
N VAL A 82 -6.41 2.78 -6.05
CA VAL A 82 -6.12 3.43 -7.32
C VAL A 82 -7.42 3.59 -8.10
N PRO A 83 -7.94 4.81 -8.27
CA PRO A 83 -9.05 5.04 -9.19
C PRO A 83 -8.61 4.73 -10.62
N THR A 84 -9.27 3.79 -11.29
CA THR A 84 -8.85 3.31 -12.62
C THR A 84 -8.95 4.40 -13.69
N GLU A 85 -9.81 5.40 -13.50
CA GLU A 85 -9.90 6.59 -14.36
C GLU A 85 -8.66 7.49 -14.28
N LYS A 86 -7.90 7.41 -13.18
CA LYS A 86 -6.66 8.16 -12.98
C LYS A 86 -5.42 7.50 -13.59
N LEU A 87 -5.61 6.36 -14.25
CA LEU A 87 -4.55 5.73 -15.04
C LEU A 87 -4.46 6.42 -16.41
N ASP A 88 -3.29 6.92 -16.75
CA ASP A 88 -3.03 7.64 -18.00
C ASP A 88 -1.81 7.07 -18.73
N CYS A 89 -2.01 6.66 -19.97
CA CYS A 89 -0.99 6.16 -20.88
C CYS A 89 -0.47 7.25 -21.86
N ARG A 90 -0.84 8.52 -21.63
CA ARG A 90 -0.54 9.67 -22.50
C ARG A 90 -1.02 9.45 -23.95
N ASN A 91 -2.05 8.64 -24.12
CA ASN A 91 -2.65 8.34 -25.42
C ASN A 91 -4.14 8.01 -25.21
N GLY A 92 -5.04 8.82 -25.78
CA GLY A 92 -6.49 8.71 -25.56
C GLY A 92 -7.06 7.36 -25.99
N THR A 93 -6.64 6.85 -27.15
CA THR A 93 -7.08 5.53 -27.64
C THR A 93 -6.62 4.41 -26.69
N MET A 94 -5.38 4.48 -26.23
CA MET A 94 -4.84 3.49 -25.29
C MET A 94 -5.58 3.56 -23.96
N ASN A 95 -5.88 4.77 -23.45
CA ASN A 95 -6.67 4.95 -22.23
C ASN A 95 -8.07 4.34 -22.37
N GLU A 96 -8.73 4.50 -23.51
CA GLU A 96 -10.03 3.90 -23.75
C GLU A 96 -9.97 2.36 -23.73
N HIS A 97 -9.00 1.77 -24.41
CA HIS A 97 -8.81 0.31 -24.42
C HIS A 97 -8.47 -0.23 -23.04
N MET A 98 -7.62 0.47 -22.29
CA MET A 98 -7.29 0.11 -20.90
C MET A 98 -8.54 0.14 -20.02
N ARG A 99 -9.36 1.20 -20.09
CA ARG A 99 -10.59 1.32 -19.30
C ARG A 99 -11.58 0.20 -19.62
N LYS A 100 -11.72 -0.18 -20.89
CA LYS A 100 -12.56 -1.32 -21.30
C LYS A 100 -12.01 -2.63 -20.74
N ALA A 101 -10.71 -2.88 -20.86
CA ALA A 101 -10.07 -4.09 -20.35
C ALA A 101 -10.20 -4.24 -18.83
N LEU A 102 -10.07 -3.14 -18.08
CA LEU A 102 -10.23 -3.08 -16.63
C LEU A 102 -11.69 -3.08 -16.17
N LYS A 103 -12.66 -3.00 -17.10
CA LYS A 103 -14.10 -2.91 -16.80
C LYS A 103 -14.45 -1.73 -15.88
N VAL A 104 -13.86 -0.56 -16.12
CA VAL A 104 -13.92 0.61 -15.23
C VAL A 104 -15.35 1.04 -14.89
N ALA A 105 -16.30 0.92 -15.81
CA ALA A 105 -17.71 1.23 -15.57
C ALA A 105 -18.36 0.38 -14.45
N GLN A 106 -17.85 -0.83 -14.22
CA GLN A 106 -18.34 -1.75 -13.19
C GLN A 106 -17.42 -1.76 -11.94
N PHE A 107 -16.13 -1.61 -12.17
CA PHE A 107 -15.09 -1.71 -11.12
C PHE A 107 -14.16 -0.49 -11.22
N PRO A 108 -14.57 0.66 -10.67
CA PRO A 108 -13.86 1.93 -10.85
C PRO A 108 -12.55 2.04 -10.08
N THR A 109 -12.24 1.07 -9.21
CA THR A 109 -11.05 1.10 -8.37
C THR A 109 -10.28 -0.22 -8.39
N VAL A 110 -8.96 -0.12 -8.29
CA VAL A 110 -8.07 -1.22 -7.91
C VAL A 110 -7.69 -1.02 -6.46
N VAL A 111 -7.76 -2.08 -5.65
CA VAL A 111 -7.45 -2.01 -4.22
C VAL A 111 -6.42 -3.08 -3.86
N PHE A 112 -5.37 -2.68 -3.17
CA PHE A 112 -4.43 -3.59 -2.53
C PHE A 112 -4.51 -3.41 -1.01
N LYS A 113 -4.90 -4.47 -0.30
CA LYS A 113 -5.00 -4.51 1.16
C LYS A 113 -3.93 -5.44 1.70
N VAL A 114 -3.06 -4.93 2.54
CA VAL A 114 -2.05 -5.73 3.24
C VAL A 114 -2.69 -6.47 4.41
N ASN A 115 -2.48 -7.78 4.46
CA ASN A 115 -2.94 -8.65 5.55
C ASN A 115 -1.82 -8.93 6.57
N GLY A 116 -0.57 -8.79 6.14
CA GLY A 116 0.62 -8.94 6.98
C GLY A 116 1.88 -8.61 6.21
N TYR A 117 2.97 -8.34 6.91
CA TYR A 117 4.26 -8.04 6.27
C TYR A 117 5.43 -8.54 7.11
N GLU A 118 6.57 -8.74 6.42
CA GLU A 118 7.84 -9.09 7.05
C GLU A 118 8.90 -8.05 6.66
N LEU A 119 9.83 -7.82 7.59
CA LEU A 119 10.96 -6.93 7.40
C LEU A 119 12.26 -7.71 7.57
N ALA A 120 13.22 -7.47 6.69
CA ALA A 120 14.56 -8.03 6.77
C ALA A 120 15.61 -6.98 6.43
N LYS A 121 16.77 -7.03 7.05
CA LYS A 121 17.88 -6.13 6.69
C LYS A 121 18.35 -6.43 5.28
N ALA A 122 18.59 -5.37 4.49
CA ALA A 122 19.17 -5.42 3.16
C ALA A 122 20.38 -4.49 3.10
N THR A 123 21.22 -4.65 2.07
CA THR A 123 22.44 -3.82 1.88
C THR A 123 22.12 -2.34 1.83
N ASP A 124 21.02 -1.97 1.15
CA ASP A 124 20.67 -0.57 0.90
C ASP A 124 19.35 -0.15 1.57
N GLY A 125 18.98 -0.74 2.70
CA GLY A 125 17.75 -0.40 3.41
C GLY A 125 17.12 -1.61 4.09
N VAL A 126 15.79 -1.66 4.09
CA VAL A 126 15.00 -2.74 4.70
C VAL A 126 14.18 -3.41 3.61
N ALA A 127 14.41 -4.70 3.38
CA ALA A 127 13.57 -5.50 2.51
C ALA A 127 12.20 -5.71 3.18
N VAL A 128 11.14 -5.47 2.42
CA VAL A 128 9.74 -5.57 2.88
C VAL A 128 9.02 -6.61 2.03
N THR A 129 8.45 -7.62 2.66
CA THR A 129 7.55 -8.57 2.00
C THR A 129 6.13 -8.31 2.47
N LEU A 130 5.27 -7.83 1.59
CA LEU A 130 3.87 -7.52 1.86
C LEU A 130 3.01 -8.69 1.40
N ASN A 131 2.31 -9.36 2.30
CA ASN A 131 1.31 -10.37 1.98
C ASN A 131 -0.07 -9.71 2.04
N GLY A 132 -0.80 -9.72 0.95
CA GLY A 132 -2.05 -8.99 0.85
C GLY A 132 -3.04 -9.59 -0.13
N THR A 133 -4.13 -8.85 -0.33
CA THR A 133 -5.19 -9.16 -1.29
C THR A 133 -5.27 -8.04 -2.30
N LEU A 134 -5.14 -8.37 -3.59
CA LEU A 134 -5.36 -7.46 -4.70
C LEU A 134 -6.77 -7.66 -5.25
N THR A 135 -7.56 -6.58 -5.29
CA THR A 135 -8.86 -6.53 -5.96
C THR A 135 -8.70 -5.81 -7.30
N LEU A 136 -8.91 -6.52 -8.39
CA LEU A 136 -8.77 -6.01 -9.75
C LEU A 136 -9.91 -6.54 -10.64
N GLY A 137 -10.64 -5.64 -11.31
CA GLY A 137 -11.77 -6.00 -12.16
C GLY A 137 -12.87 -6.78 -11.43
N GLY A 138 -13.06 -6.54 -10.13
CA GLY A 138 -14.03 -7.20 -9.26
C GLY A 138 -13.60 -8.58 -8.74
N VAL A 139 -12.39 -9.02 -9.05
CA VAL A 139 -11.84 -10.31 -8.56
C VAL A 139 -10.79 -10.04 -7.51
N GLU A 140 -10.88 -10.77 -6.40
CA GLU A 140 -9.91 -10.70 -5.29
C GLU A 140 -8.98 -11.90 -5.33
N LYS A 141 -7.66 -11.63 -5.21
CA LYS A 141 -6.66 -12.69 -5.12
C LYS A 141 -5.57 -12.36 -4.10
N PRO A 142 -5.07 -13.36 -3.38
CA PRO A 142 -3.88 -13.18 -2.55
C PRO A 142 -2.67 -12.89 -3.46
N ILE A 143 -1.83 -11.97 -3.01
CA ILE A 143 -0.59 -11.58 -3.70
C ILE A 143 0.49 -11.26 -2.69
N THR A 144 1.73 -11.61 -3.02
CA THR A 144 2.92 -11.20 -2.26
C THR A 144 3.68 -10.17 -3.06
N VAL A 145 3.91 -9.02 -2.47
CA VAL A 145 4.64 -7.89 -3.08
C VAL A 145 5.95 -7.70 -2.33
N ASN A 146 7.07 -7.73 -3.06
CA ASN A 146 8.39 -7.44 -2.51
C ASN A 146 8.76 -5.99 -2.78
N ALA A 147 9.25 -5.30 -1.76
CA ALA A 147 9.65 -3.90 -1.81
C ALA A 147 10.95 -3.67 -1.04
N LEU A 148 11.53 -2.51 -1.25
CA LEU A 148 12.66 -2.01 -0.49
C LEU A 148 12.26 -0.69 0.17
N ALA A 149 12.40 -0.60 1.48
CA ALA A 149 12.20 0.60 2.26
C ALA A 149 13.53 1.28 2.53
N LYS A 150 13.62 2.58 2.23
CA LYS A 150 14.81 3.42 2.44
C LYS A 150 14.43 4.74 3.11
N ALA A 151 15.41 5.36 3.77
CA ALA A 151 15.26 6.75 4.18
C ALA A 151 15.15 7.63 2.92
N GLY A 152 14.09 8.42 2.86
CA GLY A 152 13.90 9.45 1.86
C GLY A 152 14.37 10.82 2.36
N GLU A 153 14.18 11.84 1.55
CA GLU A 153 14.48 13.23 1.93
C GLU A 153 13.52 13.72 3.02
N ASN A 154 13.96 14.70 3.81
CA ASN A 154 13.14 15.36 4.83
C ASN A 154 12.47 14.43 5.86
N GLY A 155 13.13 13.31 6.20
CA GLY A 155 12.64 12.35 7.18
C GLY A 155 11.47 11.49 6.69
N THR A 156 11.33 11.31 5.37
CA THR A 156 10.35 10.42 4.78
C THR A 156 10.83 8.98 4.67
N LEU A 157 9.92 8.06 4.44
CA LEU A 157 10.16 6.67 4.10
C LEU A 157 9.82 6.45 2.62
N LEU A 158 10.81 6.09 1.80
CA LEU A 158 10.60 5.64 0.42
C LEU A 158 10.43 4.13 0.40
N VAL A 159 9.28 3.66 -0.06
CA VAL A 159 9.00 2.23 -0.28
C VAL A 159 8.85 2.00 -1.78
N SER A 160 9.79 1.30 -2.38
CA SER A 160 9.82 1.08 -3.82
C SER A 160 9.85 -0.40 -4.19
N GLY A 161 9.23 -0.74 -5.31
CA GLY A 161 9.19 -2.11 -5.79
C GLY A 161 8.55 -2.27 -7.15
N THR A 162 8.56 -3.50 -7.64
CA THR A 162 7.89 -3.89 -8.89
C THR A 162 7.19 -5.22 -8.69
N GLN A 163 5.93 -5.29 -9.08
CA GLN A 163 5.12 -6.51 -9.01
C GLN A 163 4.59 -6.88 -10.40
N GLU A 164 4.79 -8.12 -10.80
CA GLU A 164 4.14 -8.66 -12.00
C GLU A 164 2.72 -9.11 -11.64
N VAL A 165 1.75 -8.75 -12.49
CA VAL A 165 0.35 -9.14 -12.37
C VAL A 165 -0.11 -9.73 -13.70
N ARG A 166 -0.74 -10.89 -13.64
CA ARG A 166 -1.32 -11.56 -14.80
C ARG A 166 -2.81 -11.23 -14.89
N MET A 167 -3.21 -10.45 -15.89
CA MET A 167 -4.58 -9.96 -16.07
C MET A 167 -5.61 -11.09 -16.14
N THR A 168 -5.28 -12.20 -16.81
CA THR A 168 -6.17 -13.36 -16.99
C THR A 168 -6.52 -14.05 -15.67
N GLU A 169 -5.66 -13.98 -14.66
CA GLU A 169 -5.96 -14.51 -13.32
C GLU A 169 -7.08 -13.74 -12.64
N PHE A 170 -7.31 -12.48 -13.00
CA PHE A 170 -8.38 -11.62 -12.51
C PHE A 170 -9.59 -11.58 -13.46
N GLY A 171 -9.70 -12.55 -14.40
CA GLY A 171 -10.81 -12.61 -15.35
C GLY A 171 -10.86 -11.43 -16.33
N LEU A 172 -9.74 -10.72 -16.48
CA LEU A 172 -9.59 -9.65 -17.45
C LEU A 172 -9.04 -10.20 -18.77
N LYS A 173 -9.53 -9.65 -19.88
CA LYS A 173 -9.06 -10.01 -21.22
C LYS A 173 -8.07 -8.94 -21.70
N PRO A 174 -6.80 -9.32 -22.00
CA PRO A 174 -5.85 -8.40 -22.61
C PRO A 174 -6.42 -7.79 -23.90
N PRO A 175 -6.26 -6.47 -24.12
CA PRO A 175 -6.73 -5.83 -25.33
C PRO A 175 -6.17 -6.45 -26.61
N THR A 176 -7.06 -6.65 -27.57
CA THR A 176 -6.68 -7.11 -28.90
C THR A 176 -7.23 -6.11 -29.92
N LEU A 177 -6.40 -5.59 -30.79
CA LEU A 177 -6.69 -4.53 -31.73
C LEU A 177 -6.36 -4.96 -33.17
N MET A 178 -6.79 -4.18 -34.16
CA MET A 178 -6.48 -4.38 -35.59
C MET A 178 -6.79 -5.82 -36.05
N LEU A 179 -8.04 -6.27 -35.81
CA LEU A 179 -8.52 -7.62 -36.18
C LEU A 179 -7.64 -8.77 -35.64
N GLY A 180 -7.02 -8.55 -34.46
CA GLY A 180 -6.22 -9.59 -33.80
C GLY A 180 -4.71 -9.52 -34.06
N THR A 181 -4.23 -8.60 -34.89
CA THR A 181 -2.80 -8.47 -35.20
C THR A 181 -2.00 -7.82 -34.06
N MET A 182 -2.63 -6.89 -33.32
CA MET A 182 -2.04 -6.29 -32.15
C MET A 182 -2.66 -6.90 -30.88
N LYS A 183 -1.85 -7.56 -30.08
CA LYS A 183 -2.25 -8.17 -28.80
C LYS A 183 -1.38 -7.63 -27.68
N VAL A 184 -1.99 -7.24 -26.59
CA VAL A 184 -1.31 -6.91 -25.35
C VAL A 184 -0.97 -8.21 -24.61
N ASP A 185 0.24 -8.32 -24.04
CA ASP A 185 0.60 -9.45 -23.18
C ASP A 185 -0.30 -9.48 -21.95
N GLU A 186 -0.61 -10.67 -21.46
CA GLU A 186 -1.43 -10.82 -20.25
C GLU A 186 -0.69 -10.37 -18.97
N ARG A 187 0.65 -10.34 -19.00
CA ARG A 187 1.49 -9.93 -17.89
C ARG A 187 1.79 -8.45 -17.97
N ILE A 188 1.47 -7.76 -16.92
CA ILE A 188 1.82 -6.35 -16.70
C ILE A 188 2.73 -6.23 -15.48
N LYS A 189 3.58 -5.22 -15.46
CA LYS A 189 4.41 -4.86 -14.32
C LYS A 189 3.90 -3.58 -13.70
N VAL A 190 3.63 -3.63 -12.40
CA VAL A 190 3.26 -2.48 -11.59
C VAL A 190 4.50 -2.05 -10.81
N GLY A 191 5.08 -0.90 -11.17
CA GLY A 191 6.16 -0.27 -10.44
C GLY A 191 5.62 0.80 -9.50
N PHE A 192 6.19 0.93 -8.33
CA PHE A 192 5.76 1.94 -7.35
C PHE A 192 6.94 2.51 -6.57
N ASP A 193 6.85 3.82 -6.32
CA ASP A 193 7.66 4.59 -5.39
C ASP A 193 6.68 5.32 -4.48
N VAL A 194 6.45 4.78 -3.29
CA VAL A 194 5.54 5.33 -2.28
C VAL A 194 6.37 6.06 -1.24
N ILE A 195 6.11 7.36 -1.06
CA ILE A 195 6.80 8.20 -0.10
C ILE A 195 5.83 8.52 1.03
N LEU A 196 6.21 8.14 2.25
CA LEU A 196 5.40 8.27 3.46
C LEU A 196 6.11 9.16 4.48
N LYS A 197 5.33 9.88 5.28
CA LYS A 197 5.81 10.72 6.37
C LYS A 197 4.97 10.52 7.64
N ASP A 198 5.63 10.54 8.83
CA ASP A 198 4.96 10.58 10.14
C ASP A 198 4.23 11.90 10.36
#